data_7300682799c9182e0b4781ca17cf1af4
#
_entry.id   7300682799c9182e0b4781ca17cf1af4
#
_cell.length_a   1.000
_cell.length_b   1.000
_cell.length_c   1.000
_cell.angle_alpha   90.00
_cell.angle_beta   90.00
_cell.angle_gamma   90.00
#
_symmetry.space_group_name_H-M   'P 1'
#
loop_
_entity.id
_entity.type
_entity.pdbx_description
1 polymer ?
#
loop_
_entity_poly.entity_id
_entity_poly.type
_entity_poly.pdbx_seq_one_letter_code
_entity_poly.pdbx_strand_id
1 'polypeptide(L)'
;LSSLNVGKGQVDVHFECLGSEIALRSGVVALRPKGRLIQLGLGGDMSIPMQALTAKEITLKGSFRFHEEFLTAVQMMQQGLIDVRSFVTHSFPLTQALEAFEAVMDRDTTLKVQIMF
;
A
#
# COMPACT_ATOMS: atom_id res chain seq x y z
N LEU A 1 6.53 -9.71 -10.38
CA LEU A 1 7.43 -9.95 -9.22
C LEU A 1 8.45 -11.07 -9.47
N SER A 2 8.19 -12.01 -10.39
CA SER A 2 9.11 -13.13 -10.70
C SER A 2 10.50 -12.65 -11.18
N SER A 3 10.58 -11.52 -11.88
CA SER A 3 11.85 -10.93 -12.35
C SER A 3 12.69 -10.32 -11.22
N LEU A 4 12.10 -10.05 -10.06
CA LEU A 4 12.78 -9.47 -8.89
C LEU A 4 13.32 -10.54 -7.93
N ASN A 5 13.09 -11.82 -8.24
CA ASN A 5 13.46 -12.96 -7.38
C ASN A 5 14.76 -13.64 -7.81
N VAL A 6 15.61 -12.95 -8.56
CA VAL A 6 16.90 -13.50 -8.98
C VAL A 6 17.84 -13.56 -7.78
N GLY A 7 18.21 -14.76 -7.37
CA GLY A 7 19.09 -14.99 -6.22
C GLY A 7 18.40 -14.72 -4.87
N LYS A 8 19.00 -13.87 -4.03
CA LYS A 8 18.52 -13.57 -2.67
C LYS A 8 17.51 -12.41 -2.59
N GLY A 9 16.96 -11.95 -3.71
CA GLY A 9 16.12 -10.75 -3.82
C GLY A 9 16.95 -9.49 -4.09
N GLN A 10 16.30 -8.44 -4.61
CA GLN A 10 16.98 -7.23 -5.10
C GLN A 10 16.36 -5.93 -4.57
N VAL A 11 15.20 -6.01 -3.91
CA VAL A 11 14.45 -4.85 -3.43
C VAL A 11 14.97 -4.40 -2.07
N ASP A 12 15.27 -3.12 -1.91
CA ASP A 12 15.73 -2.55 -0.64
C ASP A 12 14.61 -2.40 0.38
N VAL A 13 13.45 -1.92 -0.08
CA VAL A 13 12.27 -1.65 0.75
C VAL A 13 11.02 -2.17 0.05
N HIS A 14 10.19 -2.87 0.80
CA HIS A 14 8.86 -3.30 0.36
C HIS A 14 7.80 -2.68 1.26
N PHE A 15 6.82 -1.99 0.64
CA PHE A 15 5.63 -1.48 1.32
C PHE A 15 4.48 -2.46 1.07
N GLU A 16 4.06 -3.16 2.12
CA GLU A 16 2.88 -4.02 2.06
C GLU A 16 1.64 -3.16 2.40
N CYS A 17 0.80 -2.89 1.38
CA CYS A 17 -0.35 -1.99 1.48
C CYS A 17 -1.70 -2.71 1.37
N LEU A 18 -1.69 -4.02 1.09
CA LEU A 18 -2.92 -4.79 0.85
C LEU A 18 -3.48 -5.44 2.12
N GLY A 19 -2.64 -5.64 3.15
CA GLY A 19 -3.00 -6.45 4.30
C GLY A 19 -3.19 -7.93 3.94
N SER A 20 -2.37 -8.45 3.01
CA SER A 20 -2.50 -9.80 2.47
C SER A 20 -1.27 -10.65 2.79
N GLU A 21 -1.49 -11.85 3.33
CA GLU A 21 -0.40 -12.81 3.58
C GLU A 21 0.40 -13.12 2.32
N ILE A 22 -0.27 -13.23 1.17
CA ILE A 22 0.36 -13.50 -0.12
C ILE A 22 1.29 -12.34 -0.50
N ALA A 23 0.84 -11.10 -0.33
CA ALA A 23 1.64 -9.91 -0.63
C ALA A 23 2.84 -9.78 0.32
N LEU A 24 2.65 -10.03 1.61
CA LEU A 24 3.72 -10.07 2.60
C LEU A 24 4.80 -11.10 2.24
N ARG A 25 4.40 -12.35 1.95
CA ARG A 25 5.31 -13.42 1.55
C ARG A 25 6.08 -13.09 0.27
N SER A 26 5.37 -12.54 -0.72
CA SER A 26 5.99 -12.09 -1.98
C SER A 26 7.02 -10.98 -1.73
N GLY A 27 6.73 -10.06 -0.83
CA GLY A 27 7.64 -9.00 -0.40
C GLY A 27 8.91 -9.55 0.24
N VAL A 28 8.77 -10.52 1.17
CA VAL A 28 9.92 -11.18 1.83
C VAL A 28 10.82 -11.87 0.80
N VAL A 29 10.24 -12.50 -0.22
CA VAL A 29 11.02 -13.14 -1.31
C VAL A 29 11.77 -12.10 -2.13
N ALA A 30 11.12 -10.99 -2.50
CA ALA A 30 11.70 -9.94 -3.33
C ALA A 30 12.78 -9.10 -2.62
N LEU A 31 12.69 -8.97 -1.30
CA LEU A 31 13.65 -8.20 -0.50
C LEU A 31 15.04 -8.84 -0.52
N ARG A 32 16.07 -7.99 -0.69
CA ARG A 32 17.47 -8.39 -0.49
C ARG A 32 17.78 -8.62 1.00
N PRO A 33 18.91 -9.28 1.35
CA PRO A 33 19.39 -9.31 2.72
C PRO A 33 19.52 -7.89 3.32
N LYS A 34 19.12 -7.75 4.59
CA LYS A 34 19.04 -6.47 5.33
C LYS A 34 18.06 -5.45 4.74
N GLY A 35 17.12 -5.91 3.88
CA GLY A 35 16.02 -5.11 3.38
C GLY A 35 15.00 -4.76 4.46
N ARG A 36 14.07 -3.88 4.14
CA ARG A 36 13.02 -3.42 5.05
C ARG A 36 11.65 -3.73 4.49
N LEU A 37 10.79 -4.36 5.29
CA LEU A 37 9.39 -4.56 5.01
C LEU A 37 8.57 -3.63 5.90
N ILE A 38 7.82 -2.73 5.28
CA ILE A 38 6.93 -1.79 5.96
C ILE A 38 5.50 -2.27 5.76
N GLN A 39 4.85 -2.67 6.86
CA GLN A 39 3.47 -3.16 6.87
C GLN A 39 2.52 -1.99 7.10
N LEU A 40 1.74 -1.62 6.09
CA LEU A 40 0.69 -0.59 6.15
C LEU A 40 -0.70 -1.21 6.02
N GLY A 41 -0.82 -2.30 5.24
CA GLY A 41 -2.09 -2.97 4.99
C GLY A 41 -2.64 -3.62 6.26
N LEU A 42 -3.96 -3.50 6.48
CA LEU A 42 -4.69 -4.11 7.59
C LEU A 42 -5.57 -5.22 7.04
N GLY A 43 -5.22 -6.47 7.29
CA GLY A 43 -5.94 -7.64 6.79
C GLY A 43 -6.21 -8.70 7.85
N GLY A 44 -6.06 -8.35 9.14
CA GLY A 44 -6.14 -9.29 10.25
C GLY A 44 -4.83 -10.02 10.49
N ASP A 45 -4.90 -11.11 11.26
CA ASP A 45 -3.73 -11.91 11.58
C ASP A 45 -3.21 -12.67 10.36
N MET A 46 -1.89 -12.66 10.17
CA MET A 46 -1.20 -13.29 9.05
C MET A 46 -0.08 -14.21 9.52
N SER A 47 0.13 -15.29 8.77
CA SER A 47 1.28 -16.17 8.98
C SER A 47 2.54 -15.55 8.37
N ILE A 48 3.54 -15.28 9.22
CA ILE A 48 4.79 -14.64 8.83
C ILE A 48 5.89 -15.71 8.62
N PRO A 49 6.61 -15.69 7.48
CA PRO A 49 7.71 -16.64 7.22
C PRO A 49 8.98 -16.25 8.02
N MET A 50 8.94 -16.43 9.34
CA MET A 50 9.99 -15.97 10.26
C MET A 50 11.38 -16.50 9.92
N GLN A 51 11.49 -17.74 9.46
CA GLN A 51 12.79 -18.30 9.06
C GLN A 51 13.40 -17.52 7.90
N ALA A 52 12.60 -17.13 6.90
CA ALA A 52 13.08 -16.35 5.76
C ALA A 52 13.45 -14.91 6.16
N LEU A 53 12.68 -14.29 7.05
CA LEU A 53 13.02 -12.98 7.64
C LEU A 53 14.35 -13.03 8.38
N THR A 54 14.54 -14.03 9.23
CA THR A 54 15.78 -14.21 10.01
C THR A 54 16.98 -14.49 9.12
N ALA A 55 16.83 -15.40 8.14
CA ALA A 55 17.92 -15.75 7.23
C ALA A 55 18.41 -14.59 6.35
N LYS A 56 17.53 -13.63 6.08
CA LYS A 56 17.84 -12.41 5.32
C LYS A 56 18.11 -11.19 6.21
N GLU A 57 18.01 -11.30 7.52
CA GLU A 57 18.11 -10.17 8.48
C GLU A 57 17.15 -9.01 8.11
N ILE A 58 15.91 -9.33 7.68
CA ILE A 58 14.93 -8.32 7.26
C ILE A 58 14.38 -7.59 8.49
N THR A 59 14.34 -6.26 8.41
CA THR A 59 13.62 -5.43 9.37
C THR A 59 12.14 -5.36 8.99
N LEU A 60 11.25 -5.89 9.84
CA LEU A 60 9.79 -5.75 9.72
C LEU A 60 9.33 -4.61 10.63
N LYS A 61 8.64 -3.62 10.05
CA LYS A 61 8.10 -2.47 10.79
C LYS A 61 6.65 -2.23 10.42
N GLY A 62 5.77 -2.15 11.41
CA GLY A 62 4.40 -1.65 11.22
C GLY A 62 4.37 -0.13 11.07
N SER A 63 3.44 0.36 10.26
CA SER A 63 3.12 1.78 10.14
C SER A 63 1.60 1.92 10.14
N PHE A 64 1.07 2.75 11.01
CA PHE A 64 -0.38 2.89 11.19
C PHE A 64 -0.80 4.36 11.11
N ARG A 65 -1.72 4.63 10.20
CA ARG A 65 -2.28 5.97 9.97
C ARG A 65 -1.21 7.00 9.63
N PHE A 66 -1.27 8.18 10.27
CA PHE A 66 -0.43 9.32 9.98
C PHE A 66 -0.14 10.13 11.25
N HIS A 67 0.94 10.87 11.21
CA HIS A 67 1.39 11.84 12.20
C HIS A 67 1.78 13.15 11.50
N GLU A 68 2.94 13.71 11.80
CA GLU A 68 3.44 14.95 11.20
C GLU A 68 3.64 14.87 9.68
N GLU A 69 3.94 13.70 9.15
CA GLU A 69 4.10 13.46 7.72
C GLU A 69 2.82 13.76 6.90
N PHE A 70 1.65 13.77 7.54
CA PHE A 70 0.40 14.14 6.86
C PHE A 70 0.44 15.60 6.38
N LEU A 71 0.90 16.52 7.23
CA LEU A 71 1.05 17.92 6.85
C LEU A 71 2.06 18.09 5.72
N THR A 72 3.17 17.35 5.77
CA THR A 72 4.17 17.33 4.71
C THR A 72 3.56 16.86 3.38
N ALA A 73 2.79 15.78 3.40
CA ALA A 73 2.12 15.27 2.21
C ALA A 73 1.13 16.30 1.62
N VAL A 74 0.34 16.97 2.46
CA VAL A 74 -0.57 18.04 2.03
C VAL A 74 0.20 19.20 1.38
N GLN A 75 1.29 19.64 1.99
CA GLN A 75 2.14 20.70 1.43
C GLN A 75 2.73 20.30 0.08
N MET A 76 3.20 19.07 -0.07
CA MET A 76 3.73 18.56 -1.34
C MET A 76 2.66 18.53 -2.43
N MET A 77 1.43 18.15 -2.10
CA MET A 77 0.30 18.23 -3.03
C MET A 77 -0.05 19.68 -3.43
N GLN A 78 -0.09 20.60 -2.46
CA GLN A 78 -0.34 22.01 -2.71
C GLN A 78 0.72 22.67 -3.59
N GLN A 79 1.97 22.26 -3.45
CA GLN A 79 3.10 22.72 -4.26
C GLN A 79 3.19 22.03 -5.62
N GLY A 80 2.31 21.08 -5.91
CA GLY A 80 2.32 20.31 -7.17
C GLY A 80 3.49 19.32 -7.29
N LEU A 81 4.17 19.00 -6.18
CA LEU A 81 5.25 18.01 -6.15
C LEU A 81 4.71 16.57 -6.23
N ILE A 82 3.47 16.37 -5.79
CA ILE A 82 2.75 15.10 -5.88
C ILE A 82 1.39 15.37 -6.52
N ASP A 83 1.08 14.68 -7.61
CA ASP A 83 -0.24 14.72 -8.24
C ASP A 83 -1.03 13.46 -7.93
N VAL A 84 -2.08 13.61 -7.12
CA VAL A 84 -2.98 12.52 -6.71
C VAL A 84 -4.33 12.57 -7.43
N ARG A 85 -4.55 13.54 -8.32
CA ARG A 85 -5.84 13.73 -9.00
C ARG A 85 -6.23 12.55 -9.87
N SER A 86 -5.24 11.88 -10.47
CA SER A 86 -5.46 10.68 -11.29
C SER A 86 -5.99 9.49 -10.50
N PHE A 87 -5.86 9.49 -9.16
CA PHE A 87 -6.43 8.43 -8.32
C PHE A 87 -7.93 8.61 -8.06
N VAL A 88 -8.47 9.84 -8.21
CA VAL A 88 -9.91 10.08 -8.11
C VAL A 88 -10.57 9.68 -9.43
N THR A 89 -11.09 8.45 -9.46
CA THR A 89 -11.70 7.87 -10.67
C THR A 89 -13.15 8.29 -10.86
N HIS A 90 -13.86 8.52 -9.74
CA HIS A 90 -15.29 8.86 -9.77
C HIS A 90 -15.61 9.95 -8.76
N SER A 91 -16.49 10.87 -9.14
CA SER A 91 -17.03 11.90 -8.25
C SER A 91 -18.55 11.95 -8.42
N PHE A 92 -19.29 11.86 -7.32
CA PHE A 92 -20.75 11.85 -7.29
C PHE A 92 -21.26 13.02 -6.44
N PRO A 93 -22.37 13.65 -6.80
CA PRO A 93 -23.05 14.57 -5.88
C PRO A 93 -23.66 13.77 -4.71
N LEU A 94 -23.91 14.43 -3.57
CA LEU A 94 -24.51 13.79 -2.39
C LEU A 94 -25.82 13.06 -2.70
N THR A 95 -26.60 13.58 -3.64
CA THR A 95 -27.88 12.97 -4.09
C THR A 95 -27.71 11.58 -4.71
N GLN A 96 -26.49 11.24 -5.15
CA GLN A 96 -26.13 9.95 -5.74
C GLN A 96 -25.20 9.14 -4.81
N ALA A 97 -25.34 9.32 -3.50
CA ALA A 97 -24.48 8.64 -2.54
C ALA A 97 -24.54 7.10 -2.64
N LEU A 98 -25.74 6.54 -2.94
CA LEU A 98 -25.91 5.09 -3.10
C LEU A 98 -25.08 4.56 -4.28
N GLU A 99 -25.17 5.21 -5.44
CA GLU A 99 -24.40 4.87 -6.63
C GLU A 99 -22.89 5.00 -6.38
N ALA A 100 -22.46 5.97 -5.56
CA ALA A 100 -21.07 6.12 -5.16
C ALA A 100 -20.58 4.90 -4.34
N PHE A 101 -21.40 4.38 -3.41
CA PHE A 101 -21.08 3.17 -2.65
C PHE A 101 -21.05 1.93 -3.54
N GLU A 102 -21.95 1.82 -4.51
CA GLU A 102 -21.95 0.72 -5.48
C GLU A 102 -20.70 0.76 -6.36
N ALA A 103 -20.29 1.94 -6.83
CA ALA A 103 -19.08 2.11 -7.64
C ALA A 103 -17.80 1.64 -6.92
N VAL A 104 -17.69 1.78 -5.58
CA VAL A 104 -16.55 1.32 -4.80
C VAL A 104 -16.37 -0.20 -4.87
N MET A 105 -17.45 -0.96 -5.12
CA MET A 105 -17.40 -2.42 -5.22
C MET A 105 -16.77 -2.92 -6.52
N ASP A 106 -16.75 -2.08 -7.57
CA ASP A 106 -16.07 -2.38 -8.83
C ASP A 106 -14.57 -2.05 -8.72
N ARG A 107 -13.77 -3.03 -8.36
CA ARG A 107 -12.32 -2.90 -8.17
C ARG A 107 -11.53 -2.83 -9.45
N ASP A 108 -12.12 -3.16 -10.59
CA ASP A 108 -11.43 -3.15 -11.87
C ASP A 108 -11.35 -1.76 -12.47
N THR A 109 -12.35 -0.91 -12.19
CA THR A 109 -12.46 0.45 -12.75
C THR A 109 -12.29 1.54 -11.70
N THR A 110 -12.36 1.21 -10.40
CA THR A 110 -12.42 2.18 -9.30
C THR A 110 -11.19 2.15 -8.41
N LEU A 111 -10.49 3.30 -8.31
CA LEU A 111 -9.43 3.52 -7.32
C LEU A 111 -9.92 4.36 -6.14
N LYS A 112 -10.46 5.53 -6.40
CA LYS A 112 -10.97 6.44 -5.39
C LYS A 112 -12.28 7.07 -5.83
N VAL A 113 -13.32 6.90 -5.02
CA VAL A 113 -14.62 7.56 -5.18
C VAL A 113 -14.72 8.72 -4.20
N GLN A 114 -15.27 9.86 -4.68
CA GLN A 114 -15.57 11.02 -3.86
C GLN A 114 -17.05 11.37 -3.92
N ILE A 115 -17.61 11.80 -2.80
CA ILE A 115 -18.94 12.41 -2.73
C ILE A 115 -18.74 13.90 -2.52
N MET A 116 -19.35 14.69 -3.41
CA MET A 116 -19.31 16.16 -3.41
C MET A 116 -20.53 16.72 -2.68
N PHE A 117 -20.33 17.67 -1.78
CA PHE A 117 -21.37 18.38 -1.02
C PHE A 117 -21.68 19.72 -1.63
#